data_fb36f9bbf78c1b06864f388521975cf5
#
_entry.id   fb36f9bbf78c1b06864f388521975cf5
#
_cell.length_a   1.000
_cell.length_b   1.000
_cell.length_c   1.000
_cell.angle_alpha   90.00
_cell.angle_beta   90.00
_cell.angle_gamma   90.00
#
_symmetry.space_group_name_H-M   'P 1'
#
loop_
_entity.id
_entity.type
_entity.pdbx_description
1 polymer ?
#
loop_
_entity_poly.entity_id
_entity_poly.type
_entity_poly.pdbx_seq_one_letter_code
_entity_poly.pdbx_strand_id
1 'polypeptide(L)'
;SLVKVMQEKIDFFKSNSGKNSIDYNAVSGQLTILNGEHQILCQRDNLNFNLFKEFGVNEEDVQCIRVLLHQTSVQNKEISATIKATVENNSQMYRIKLHTLWSPLKKDGYIGIIGYFDTVK
;
A
#
# COMPACT_ATOMS: atom_id res chain seq x y z
N SER A 1 10.21 3.78 18.29
CA SER A 1 8.92 3.87 19.01
C SER A 1 7.76 3.92 18.00
N LEU A 2 6.56 3.64 18.48
CA LEU A 2 5.34 3.73 17.65
C LEU A 2 5.10 5.16 17.18
N VAL A 3 5.56 6.16 17.92
CA VAL A 3 5.48 7.57 17.51
C VAL A 3 6.25 7.80 16.21
N LYS A 4 7.42 7.18 16.05
CA LYS A 4 8.20 7.28 14.80
C LYS A 4 7.45 6.69 13.61
N VAL A 5 6.76 5.56 13.79
CA VAL A 5 5.97 4.94 12.74
C VAL A 5 4.80 5.85 12.34
N MET A 6 4.11 6.42 13.30
CA MET A 6 3.02 7.36 13.04
C MET A 6 3.52 8.61 12.30
N GLN A 7 4.68 9.12 12.68
CA GLN A 7 5.30 10.28 12.02
C GLN A 7 5.70 9.94 10.59
N GLU A 8 6.23 8.74 10.37
CA GLU A 8 6.57 8.24 9.04
C GLU A 8 5.34 8.21 8.12
N LYS A 9 4.20 7.75 8.62
CA LYS A 9 2.93 7.75 7.88
C LYS A 9 2.48 9.17 7.55
N ILE A 10 2.49 10.06 8.52
CA ILE A 10 2.09 11.46 8.34
C ILE A 10 2.96 12.13 7.28
N ASP A 11 4.26 11.96 7.35
CA ASP A 11 5.20 12.54 6.39
C ASP A 11 4.98 11.99 4.99
N PHE A 12 4.73 10.70 4.87
CA PHE A 12 4.44 10.05 3.59
C PHE A 12 3.17 10.62 2.95
N PHE A 13 2.08 10.70 3.71
CA PHE A 13 0.81 11.20 3.19
C PHE A 13 0.88 12.71 2.86
N LYS A 14 1.64 13.48 3.61
CA LYS A 14 1.89 14.89 3.27
C LYS A 14 2.65 15.04 1.95
N SER A 15 3.70 14.26 1.76
CA SER A 15 4.53 14.30 0.55
C SER A 15 3.77 13.88 -0.69
N ASN A 16 2.70 13.11 -0.55
CA ASN A 16 1.90 12.58 -1.64
C ASN A 16 0.47 13.13 -1.63
N SER A 17 0.30 14.33 -1.07
CA SER A 17 -0.97 15.04 -1.03
C SER A 17 -1.55 15.23 -2.44
N GLY A 18 -2.86 15.02 -2.57
CA GLY A 18 -3.56 15.09 -3.85
C GLY A 18 -3.58 13.79 -4.64
N LYS A 19 -2.85 12.77 -4.19
CA LYS A 19 -2.84 11.45 -4.82
C LYS A 19 -3.75 10.48 -4.07
N ASN A 20 -4.28 9.49 -4.79
CA ASN A 20 -4.98 8.37 -4.16
C ASN A 20 -3.97 7.56 -3.34
N SER A 21 -4.37 7.14 -2.16
CA SER A 21 -3.46 6.48 -1.23
C SER A 21 -4.00 5.15 -0.72
N ILE A 22 -3.09 4.33 -0.21
CA ILE A 22 -3.34 3.01 0.34
C ILE A 22 -2.80 2.99 1.75
N ASP A 23 -3.59 2.45 2.68
CA ASP A 23 -3.17 2.22 4.06
C ASP A 23 -3.59 0.81 4.45
N TYR A 24 -2.61 -0.09 4.58
CA TYR A 24 -2.85 -1.47 4.96
C TYR A 24 -2.21 -1.77 6.31
N ASN A 25 -3.02 -2.22 7.25
CA ASN A 25 -2.57 -2.68 8.56
C ASN A 25 -2.42 -4.20 8.54
N ALA A 26 -1.19 -4.69 8.56
CA ALA A 26 -0.92 -6.13 8.48
C ALA A 26 -1.28 -6.88 9.76
N VAL A 27 -1.39 -6.18 10.89
CA VAL A 27 -1.76 -6.79 12.18
C VAL A 27 -3.27 -7.09 12.20
N SER A 28 -4.10 -6.13 11.78
CA SER A 28 -5.56 -6.29 11.76
C SER A 28 -6.09 -6.86 10.45
N GLY A 29 -5.31 -6.79 9.38
CA GLY A 29 -5.76 -7.13 8.04
C GLY A 29 -6.65 -6.08 7.37
N GLN A 30 -6.74 -4.88 7.94
CA GLN A 30 -7.58 -3.83 7.39
C GLN A 30 -6.88 -3.04 6.31
N LEU A 31 -7.55 -2.91 5.16
CA LEU A 31 -7.11 -2.09 4.04
C LEU A 31 -8.04 -0.89 3.89
N THR A 32 -7.48 0.30 3.75
CA THR A 32 -8.23 1.51 3.43
C THR A 32 -7.63 2.15 2.18
N ILE A 33 -8.47 2.48 1.22
CA ILE A 33 -8.08 3.24 0.02
C ILE A 33 -8.74 4.60 0.11
N LEU A 34 -7.94 5.64 -0.07
CA LEU A 34 -8.35 7.04 0.05
C LEU A 34 -8.14 7.75 -1.27
N ASN A 35 -9.01 8.72 -1.57
CA ASN A 35 -8.77 9.62 -2.71
C ASN A 35 -7.81 10.75 -2.32
N GLY A 36 -7.50 11.63 -3.27
CA GLY A 36 -6.57 12.74 -3.04
C GLY A 36 -7.04 13.77 -2.01
N GLU A 37 -8.30 13.73 -1.63
CA GLU A 37 -8.89 14.59 -0.60
C GLU A 37 -9.04 13.88 0.76
N HIS A 38 -8.40 12.69 0.89
CA HIS A 38 -8.45 11.84 2.07
C HIS A 38 -9.84 11.29 2.41
N GLN A 39 -10.72 11.20 1.43
CA GLN A 39 -12.01 10.53 1.58
C GLN A 39 -11.83 9.04 1.33
N ILE A 40 -12.53 8.23 2.12
CA ILE A 40 -12.46 6.77 1.98
C ILE A 40 -13.20 6.33 0.71
N LEU A 41 -12.47 5.74 -0.24
CA LEU A 41 -13.05 5.11 -1.43
C LEU A 41 -13.49 3.68 -1.15
N CYS A 42 -12.72 2.98 -0.33
CA CYS A 42 -12.92 1.56 -0.10
C CYS A 42 -12.27 1.18 1.22
N GLN A 43 -12.93 0.32 1.99
CA GLN A 43 -12.38 -0.24 3.21
C GLN A 43 -12.73 -1.72 3.27
N ARG A 44 -11.74 -2.56 3.55
CA ARG A 44 -11.87 -4.01 3.63
C ARG A 44 -11.19 -4.51 4.89
N ASP A 45 -11.80 -5.51 5.53
CA ASP A 45 -11.27 -6.14 6.73
C ASP A 45 -10.79 -7.55 6.44
N ASN A 46 -9.94 -8.06 7.30
CA ASN A 46 -9.47 -9.45 7.27
C ASN A 46 -8.77 -9.85 5.98
N LEU A 47 -8.16 -8.88 5.28
CA LEU A 47 -7.36 -9.18 4.11
C LEU A 47 -5.98 -9.68 4.54
N ASN A 48 -5.59 -10.80 3.99
CA ASN A 48 -4.21 -11.25 4.02
C ASN A 48 -3.55 -10.86 2.70
N PHE A 49 -2.52 -11.55 2.25
CA PHE A 49 -1.74 -11.15 1.07
C PHE A 49 -2.50 -11.12 -0.26
N ASN A 50 -3.81 -11.40 -0.26
CA ASN A 50 -4.61 -11.40 -1.48
C ASN A 50 -5.25 -10.04 -1.80
N LEU A 51 -4.84 -8.98 -1.12
CA LEU A 51 -5.45 -7.66 -1.30
C LEU A 51 -5.43 -7.17 -2.75
N PHE A 52 -4.38 -7.48 -3.50
CA PHE A 52 -4.28 -7.05 -4.89
C PHE A 52 -5.23 -7.81 -5.82
N LYS A 53 -5.50 -9.07 -5.52
CA LYS A 53 -6.47 -9.87 -6.30
C LYS A 53 -7.87 -9.30 -6.24
N GLU A 54 -8.26 -8.74 -5.11
CA GLU A 54 -9.58 -8.16 -4.91
C GLU A 54 -9.85 -7.00 -5.88
N PHE A 55 -8.80 -6.32 -6.34
CA PHE A 55 -8.90 -5.21 -7.27
C PHE A 55 -8.65 -5.62 -8.71
N GLY A 56 -8.79 -6.89 -9.03
CA GLY A 56 -8.66 -7.39 -10.39
C GLY A 56 -7.23 -7.37 -10.95
N VAL A 57 -6.24 -7.27 -10.10
CA VAL A 57 -4.83 -7.37 -10.50
C VAL A 57 -4.55 -8.82 -10.90
N ASN A 58 -3.95 -9.03 -12.08
CA ASN A 58 -3.69 -10.39 -12.55
C ASN A 58 -2.63 -11.09 -11.70
N GLU A 59 -2.63 -12.41 -11.76
CA GLU A 59 -1.77 -13.25 -10.92
C GLU A 59 -0.28 -12.96 -11.11
N GLU A 60 0.12 -12.69 -12.35
CA GLU A 60 1.50 -12.38 -12.68
C GLU A 60 1.96 -11.09 -11.99
N ASP A 61 1.14 -10.04 -12.06
CA ASP A 61 1.42 -8.77 -11.39
C ASP A 61 1.40 -8.92 -9.86
N VAL A 62 0.47 -9.71 -9.32
CA VAL A 62 0.41 -10.01 -7.88
C VAL A 62 1.72 -10.66 -7.44
N GLN A 63 2.23 -11.63 -8.20
CA GLN A 63 3.49 -12.30 -7.86
C GLN A 63 4.69 -11.36 -7.95
N CYS A 64 4.73 -10.49 -8.95
CA CYS A 64 5.79 -9.47 -9.07
C CYS A 64 5.81 -8.56 -7.83
N ILE A 65 4.64 -8.05 -7.42
CA ILE A 65 4.54 -7.19 -6.24
C ILE A 65 4.98 -7.95 -4.98
N ARG A 66 4.55 -9.21 -4.85
CA ARG A 66 4.91 -10.06 -3.70
C ARG A 66 6.41 -10.24 -3.60
N VAL A 67 7.09 -10.53 -4.72
CA VAL A 67 8.55 -10.66 -4.74
C VAL A 67 9.22 -9.36 -4.32
N LEU A 68 8.76 -8.22 -4.85
CA LEU A 68 9.31 -6.91 -4.50
C LEU A 68 9.11 -6.61 -3.02
N LEU A 69 7.94 -6.89 -2.47
CA LEU A 69 7.66 -6.68 -1.04
C LEU A 69 8.54 -7.55 -0.15
N HIS A 70 8.80 -8.80 -0.55
CA HIS A 70 9.70 -9.69 0.20
C HIS A 70 11.15 -9.21 0.21
N GLN A 71 11.54 -8.37 -0.73
CA GLN A 71 12.86 -7.77 -0.79
C GLN A 71 12.98 -6.51 0.08
N THR A 72 11.87 -6.00 0.61
CA THR A 72 11.91 -4.82 1.47
C THR A 72 12.47 -5.16 2.85
N SER A 73 13.04 -4.16 3.48
CA SER A 73 13.63 -4.26 4.82
C SER A 73 13.55 -2.91 5.51
N VAL A 74 14.00 -2.84 6.74
CA VAL A 74 14.07 -1.58 7.48
C VAL A 74 14.93 -0.55 6.75
N GLN A 75 15.94 -0.99 5.99
CA GLN A 75 16.81 -0.11 5.22
C GLN A 75 16.30 0.19 3.81
N ASN A 76 15.42 -0.65 3.28
CA ASN A 76 14.91 -0.50 1.91
C ASN A 76 13.40 -0.77 1.91
N LYS A 77 12.63 0.26 2.17
CA LYS A 77 11.19 0.17 2.45
C LYS A 77 10.32 0.34 1.22
N GLU A 78 10.83 0.91 0.14
CA GLU A 78 9.99 1.32 -0.99
C GLU A 78 10.11 0.39 -2.20
N ILE A 79 8.96 0.16 -2.85
CA ILE A 79 8.89 -0.47 -4.17
C ILE A 79 7.99 0.36 -5.07
N SER A 80 8.19 0.20 -6.38
CA SER A 80 7.33 0.81 -7.40
C SER A 80 6.98 -0.24 -8.45
N ALA A 81 5.75 -0.16 -8.96
CA ALA A 81 5.29 -1.06 -10.01
C ALA A 81 4.20 -0.39 -10.83
N THR A 82 3.96 -0.92 -12.04
CA THR A 82 2.82 -0.53 -12.87
C THR A 82 1.93 -1.74 -13.02
N ILE A 83 0.65 -1.59 -12.69
CA ILE A 83 -0.31 -2.69 -12.70
C ILE A 83 -1.60 -2.27 -13.36
N LYS A 84 -2.37 -3.26 -13.82
CA LYS A 84 -3.75 -3.06 -14.23
C LYS A 84 -4.65 -3.46 -13.07
N ALA A 85 -5.54 -2.56 -12.65
CA ALA A 85 -6.44 -2.80 -11.53
C ALA A 85 -7.78 -2.14 -11.77
N THR A 86 -8.79 -2.57 -11.02
CA THR A 86 -10.13 -1.98 -11.03
C THR A 86 -10.40 -1.32 -9.67
N VAL A 87 -10.54 -0.01 -9.68
CA VAL A 87 -10.86 0.77 -8.49
C VAL A 87 -12.13 1.56 -8.80
N GLU A 88 -13.18 1.38 -7.97
CA GLU A 88 -14.48 2.03 -8.16
C GLU A 88 -15.05 1.83 -9.59
N ASN A 89 -15.01 0.60 -10.08
CA ASN A 89 -15.51 0.23 -11.42
C ASN A 89 -14.69 0.82 -12.59
N ASN A 90 -13.55 1.44 -12.30
CA ASN A 90 -12.63 1.93 -13.33
C ASN A 90 -11.45 0.97 -13.46
N SER A 91 -11.41 0.27 -14.60
CA SER A 91 -10.31 -0.63 -14.93
C SER A 91 -9.30 0.10 -15.80
N GLN A 92 -8.09 0.27 -15.30
CA GLN A 92 -7.04 0.99 -16.02
C GLN A 92 -5.67 0.65 -15.45
N MET A 93 -4.62 1.16 -16.12
CA MET A 93 -3.26 1.01 -15.64
C MET A 93 -2.97 2.04 -14.56
N TYR A 94 -2.36 1.57 -13.50
CA TYR A 94 -1.92 2.41 -12.38
C TYR A 94 -0.43 2.26 -12.15
N ARG A 95 0.22 3.37 -11.85
CA ARG A 95 1.56 3.36 -11.26
C ARG A 95 1.38 3.39 -9.75
N ILE A 96 1.96 2.42 -9.06
CA ILE A 96 1.87 2.35 -7.60
C ILE A 96 3.26 2.51 -6.99
N LYS A 97 3.28 3.13 -5.82
CA LYS A 97 4.47 3.18 -4.96
C LYS A 97 4.05 2.71 -3.58
N LEU A 98 4.71 1.69 -3.08
CA LEU A 98 4.42 1.11 -1.78
C LEU A 98 5.60 1.30 -0.85
N HIS A 99 5.30 1.59 0.41
CA HIS A 99 6.27 1.82 1.46
C HIS A 99 5.91 0.92 2.64
N THR A 100 6.78 -0.01 2.98
CA THR A 100 6.54 -0.93 4.10
C THR A 100 6.83 -0.25 5.42
N LEU A 101 6.03 -0.60 6.43
CA LEU A 101 6.15 -0.06 7.78
C LEU A 101 6.66 -1.14 8.72
N TRP A 102 7.56 -0.77 9.60
CA TRP A 102 8.25 -1.71 10.49
C TRP A 102 8.19 -1.21 11.92
N SER A 103 7.83 -2.10 12.85
CA SER A 103 7.84 -1.80 14.27
C SER A 103 9.27 -1.85 14.81
N PRO A 104 9.72 -0.82 15.53
CA PRO A 104 11.03 -0.86 16.18
C PRO A 104 11.08 -1.80 17.39
N LEU A 105 9.93 -2.31 17.83
CA LEU A 105 9.79 -3.11 19.05
C LEU A 105 9.87 -4.61 18.78
N LYS A 106 9.87 -5.03 17.51
CA LYS A 106 9.84 -6.44 17.12
C LYS A 106 10.94 -6.72 16.09
N LYS A 107 11.66 -7.82 16.28
CA LYS A 107 12.49 -8.38 15.23
C LYS A 107 11.56 -8.87 14.11
N ASP A 108 11.89 -8.53 12.85
CA ASP A 108 11.03 -8.79 11.70
C ASP A 108 9.64 -8.16 11.83
N GLY A 109 9.62 -6.96 12.38
CA GLY A 109 8.42 -6.26 12.78
C GLY A 109 7.66 -5.58 11.66
N TYR A 110 7.48 -6.23 10.51
CA TYR A 110 6.60 -5.75 9.45
C TYR A 110 5.18 -5.58 10.01
N ILE A 111 4.63 -4.37 9.90
CA ILE A 111 3.32 -4.05 10.48
C ILE A 111 2.33 -3.50 9.46
N GLY A 112 2.76 -3.21 8.24
CA GLY A 112 1.82 -2.73 7.24
C GLY A 112 2.49 -2.10 6.04
N ILE A 113 1.65 -1.53 5.18
CA ILE A 113 2.06 -0.88 3.94
C ILE A 113 1.28 0.41 3.81
N ILE A 114 1.97 1.49 3.44
CA ILE A 114 1.34 2.70 2.96
C ILE A 114 1.78 2.91 1.51
N GLY A 115 0.94 3.54 0.73
CA GLY A 115 1.28 3.75 -0.67
C GLY A 115 0.40 4.79 -1.32
N TYR A 116 0.76 5.11 -2.56
CA TYR A 116 -0.10 5.91 -3.41
C TYR A 116 -0.14 5.29 -4.81
N PHE A 117 -1.16 5.67 -5.56
CA PHE A 117 -1.30 5.22 -6.94
C PHE A 117 -1.87 6.33 -7.81
N ASP A 118 -1.37 6.36 -9.05
CA ASP A 118 -1.80 7.29 -10.08
C ASP A 118 -2.10 6.53 -11.36
N THR A 119 -3.03 7.05 -12.15
CA THR A 119 -3.26 6.51 -13.48
C THR A 119 -2.06 6.79 -14.38
N VAL A 120 -1.74 5.82 -15.22
CA VAL A 120 -0.74 5.99 -16.28
C VAL A 120 -1.43 6.69 -17.44
N LYS A 121 -0.88 7.83 -17.82
CA LYS A 121 -1.39 8.59 -18.98
C LYS A 121 -0.64 8.21 -20.24
#